data_4d700ae7d7ebe81f4caa4d8f5dda8171
#
_entry.id   4d700ae7d7ebe81f4caa4d8f5dda8171
#
_cell.length_a   1.000
_cell.length_b   1.000
_cell.length_c   1.000
_cell.angle_alpha   90.00
_cell.angle_beta   90.00
_cell.angle_gamma   90.00
#
_symmetry.space_group_name_H-M   'P 1'
#
loop_
_entity.id
_entity.type
_entity.pdbx_description
1 polymer ?
#
loop_
_entity_poly.entity_id
_entity_poly.type
_entity_poly.pdbx_seq_one_letter_code
_entity_poly.pdbx_strand_id
1 'polypeptide(L)'
;ETGQETSGESQDITAETEDGKIPEWKYYRNQSVGAVSIPEGTTEIGRFAFSRSSAESVTFPEGVTTIDYAAFYHCDDLNSVILPDTVTRVEAKAFTHTGWMDDFEENSMDDYLISGDILVAYKGDLPEVTIPDGVRVIADEVFRSHTELKKVHLPASVTNIGDSAFPEGIEIINE
;
A
#
# COMPACT_ATOMS: atom_id res chain seq x y z
N GLU A 1 25.19 -15.39 -34.71
CA GLU A 1 24.53 -14.11 -34.45
C GLU A 1 24.15 -14.11 -32.95
N THR A 2 24.93 -13.42 -32.15
CA THR A 2 24.72 -13.26 -30.72
C THR A 2 23.61 -12.26 -30.51
N GLY A 3 22.44 -12.73 -30.10
CA GLY A 3 21.36 -11.88 -29.61
C GLY A 3 21.84 -11.14 -28.34
N GLN A 4 22.04 -9.87 -28.49
CA GLN A 4 22.33 -8.95 -27.40
C GLN A 4 20.99 -8.71 -26.67
N GLU A 5 20.79 -9.39 -25.53
CA GLU A 5 19.74 -8.99 -24.59
C GLU A 5 20.16 -7.62 -24.06
N THR A 6 19.54 -6.58 -24.56
CA THR A 6 19.59 -5.26 -23.94
C THR A 6 18.77 -5.36 -22.67
N SER A 7 19.44 -5.51 -21.53
CA SER A 7 18.88 -5.15 -20.23
C SER A 7 18.54 -3.66 -20.33
N GLY A 8 17.27 -3.33 -20.59
CA GLY A 8 16.81 -1.96 -20.60
C GLY A 8 17.05 -1.37 -19.22
N GLU A 9 17.85 -0.31 -19.15
CA GLU A 9 17.99 0.46 -17.90
C GLU A 9 16.61 0.97 -17.51
N SER A 10 16.26 0.86 -16.22
CA SER A 10 15.04 1.44 -15.69
C SER A 10 15.07 2.95 -15.87
N GLN A 11 13.94 3.56 -16.20
CA GLN A 11 13.82 4.98 -16.42
C GLN A 11 12.86 5.61 -15.42
N ASP A 12 13.26 6.75 -14.87
CA ASP A 12 12.37 7.57 -14.09
C ASP A 12 11.25 8.11 -14.96
N ILE A 13 10.02 8.02 -14.47
CA ILE A 13 8.83 8.47 -15.21
C ILE A 13 7.97 9.42 -14.38
N THR A 14 7.28 10.32 -15.08
CA THR A 14 6.06 10.95 -14.57
C THR A 14 4.88 10.12 -15.08
N ALA A 15 4.05 9.62 -14.16
CA ALA A 15 2.92 8.77 -14.55
C ALA A 15 1.88 9.58 -15.33
N GLU A 16 1.21 8.94 -16.28
CA GLU A 16 0.15 9.56 -17.07
C GLU A 16 -1.20 9.37 -16.36
N THR A 17 -2.00 10.42 -16.32
CA THR A 17 -3.34 10.43 -15.72
C THR A 17 -4.44 10.63 -16.74
N GLU A 18 -5.60 10.06 -16.46
CA GLU A 18 -6.85 10.28 -17.17
C GLU A 18 -7.92 10.68 -16.13
N ASP A 19 -8.53 11.83 -16.28
CA ASP A 19 -9.55 12.37 -15.35
C ASP A 19 -9.15 12.30 -13.85
N GLY A 20 -7.89 12.64 -13.54
CA GLY A 20 -7.34 12.60 -12.19
C GLY A 20 -7.02 11.21 -11.65
N LYS A 21 -6.96 10.20 -12.50
CA LYS A 21 -6.63 8.81 -12.11
C LYS A 21 -5.45 8.29 -12.92
N ILE A 22 -4.59 7.49 -12.27
CA ILE A 22 -3.70 6.59 -13.01
C ILE A 22 -4.56 5.43 -13.50
N PRO A 23 -4.67 5.20 -14.82
CA PRO A 23 -5.54 4.16 -15.35
C PRO A 23 -5.19 2.76 -14.86
N GLU A 24 -6.20 1.89 -14.77
CA GLU A 24 -6.00 0.47 -14.47
C GLU A 24 -5.03 -0.17 -15.47
N TRP A 25 -4.13 -1.03 -14.96
CA TRP A 25 -3.14 -1.78 -15.75
C TRP A 25 -2.14 -0.93 -16.55
N LYS A 26 -2.07 0.39 -16.37
CA LYS A 26 -1.28 1.32 -17.19
C LYS A 26 0.19 0.93 -17.33
N TYR A 27 0.83 0.58 -16.21
CA TYR A 27 2.25 0.19 -16.14
C TYR A 27 2.44 -1.29 -15.72
N TYR A 28 1.40 -2.10 -15.90
CA TYR A 28 1.45 -3.52 -15.52
C TYR A 28 2.58 -4.25 -16.22
N ARG A 29 3.43 -4.92 -15.44
CA ARG A 29 4.61 -5.67 -15.92
C ARG A 29 5.61 -4.83 -16.72
N ASN A 30 5.61 -3.52 -16.57
CA ASN A 30 6.60 -2.66 -17.22
C ASN A 30 7.93 -2.75 -16.46
N GLN A 31 8.92 -3.40 -17.07
CA GLN A 31 10.26 -3.63 -16.49
C GLN A 31 11.25 -2.51 -16.83
N SER A 32 10.78 -1.39 -17.33
CA SER A 32 11.61 -0.22 -17.65
C SER A 32 11.27 0.99 -16.79
N VAL A 33 10.56 0.78 -15.66
CA VAL A 33 10.17 1.85 -14.73
C VAL A 33 11.13 1.89 -13.56
N GLY A 34 11.73 3.05 -13.32
CA GLY A 34 12.54 3.35 -12.14
C GLY A 34 11.75 4.15 -11.10
N ALA A 35 12.18 5.37 -10.78
CA ALA A 35 11.41 6.26 -9.91
C ALA A 35 10.14 6.76 -10.62
N VAL A 36 9.02 6.72 -9.91
CA VAL A 36 7.71 7.15 -10.40
C VAL A 36 7.30 8.44 -9.71
N SER A 37 7.02 9.48 -10.48
CA SER A 37 6.37 10.70 -9.99
C SER A 37 4.89 10.68 -10.38
N ILE A 38 4.00 10.68 -9.41
CA ILE A 38 2.56 10.83 -9.63
C ILE A 38 2.26 12.31 -9.79
N PRO A 39 1.59 12.76 -10.89
CA PRO A 39 1.38 14.18 -11.13
C PRO A 39 0.34 14.80 -10.20
N GLU A 40 0.46 16.12 -9.99
CA GLU A 40 -0.52 16.91 -9.25
C GLU A 40 -1.93 16.77 -9.84
N GLY A 41 -2.94 16.79 -8.98
CA GLY A 41 -4.34 16.61 -9.36
C GLY A 41 -4.75 15.14 -9.51
N THR A 42 -3.84 14.19 -9.29
CA THR A 42 -4.19 12.76 -9.19
C THR A 42 -4.94 12.52 -7.89
N THR A 43 -6.08 11.84 -7.97
CA THR A 43 -6.90 11.45 -6.81
C THR A 43 -6.91 9.94 -6.57
N GLU A 44 -6.59 9.14 -7.58
CA GLU A 44 -6.67 7.68 -7.49
C GLU A 44 -5.54 7.00 -8.28
N ILE A 45 -4.93 5.99 -7.67
CA ILE A 45 -4.05 5.05 -8.36
C ILE A 45 -4.89 3.80 -8.68
N GLY A 46 -5.14 3.58 -9.96
CA GLY A 46 -6.08 2.55 -10.39
C GLY A 46 -5.62 1.11 -10.13
N ARG A 47 -6.55 0.20 -10.24
CA ARG A 47 -6.36 -1.25 -10.03
C ARG A 47 -5.22 -1.79 -10.89
N PHE A 48 -4.26 -2.49 -10.27
CA PHE A 48 -3.09 -3.07 -10.92
C PHE A 48 -2.22 -2.07 -11.71
N ALA A 49 -2.36 -0.76 -11.50
CA ALA A 49 -1.73 0.27 -12.34
C ALA A 49 -0.22 0.05 -12.54
N PHE A 50 0.51 -0.30 -11.48
CA PHE A 50 1.95 -0.58 -11.50
C PHE A 50 2.28 -2.05 -11.17
N SER A 51 1.29 -2.91 -11.02
CA SER A 51 1.51 -4.29 -10.59
C SER A 51 2.55 -5.00 -11.46
N ARG A 52 3.51 -5.66 -10.80
CA ARG A 52 4.63 -6.37 -11.41
C ARG A 52 5.54 -5.49 -12.28
N SER A 53 5.56 -4.18 -12.05
CA SER A 53 6.54 -3.30 -12.67
C SER A 53 7.83 -3.26 -11.85
N SER A 54 8.90 -2.75 -12.47
CA SER A 54 10.18 -2.50 -11.80
C SER A 54 10.25 -1.16 -11.09
N ALA A 55 9.10 -0.60 -10.64
CA ALA A 55 9.08 0.65 -9.89
C ALA A 55 9.93 0.55 -8.62
N GLU A 56 10.94 1.40 -8.50
CA GLU A 56 11.90 1.41 -7.38
C GLU A 56 11.47 2.35 -6.25
N SER A 57 10.79 3.43 -6.62
CA SER A 57 10.21 4.41 -5.70
C SER A 57 9.00 5.07 -6.30
N VAL A 58 8.14 5.63 -5.45
CA VAL A 58 6.97 6.39 -5.88
C VAL A 58 6.82 7.65 -5.02
N THR A 59 6.61 8.79 -5.69
CA THR A 59 6.29 10.07 -5.05
C THR A 59 4.84 10.40 -5.33
N PHE A 60 4.04 10.51 -4.28
CA PHE A 60 2.62 10.87 -4.35
C PHE A 60 2.45 12.37 -4.08
N PRO A 61 1.62 13.09 -4.86
CA PRO A 61 1.22 14.44 -4.51
C PRO A 61 0.14 14.42 -3.44
N GLU A 62 -0.05 15.55 -2.77
CA GLU A 62 -1.26 15.81 -2.01
C GLU A 62 -2.49 15.76 -2.94
N GLY A 63 -3.58 15.20 -2.45
CA GLY A 63 -4.82 15.02 -3.24
C GLY A 63 -5.10 13.58 -3.65
N VAL A 64 -4.11 12.67 -3.60
CA VAL A 64 -4.37 11.23 -3.75
C VAL A 64 -5.19 10.75 -2.56
N THR A 65 -6.37 10.20 -2.84
CA THR A 65 -7.30 9.71 -1.81
C THR A 65 -7.43 8.19 -1.79
N THR A 66 -7.13 7.54 -2.92
CA THR A 66 -7.33 6.10 -3.07
C THR A 66 -6.15 5.42 -3.76
N ILE A 67 -5.66 4.35 -3.14
CA ILE A 67 -4.77 3.37 -3.75
C ILE A 67 -5.59 2.10 -3.96
N ASP A 68 -5.95 1.80 -5.20
CA ASP A 68 -6.88 0.73 -5.55
C ASP A 68 -6.22 -0.66 -5.47
N TYR A 69 -7.03 -1.69 -5.61
CA TYR A 69 -6.66 -3.09 -5.47
C TYR A 69 -5.40 -3.47 -6.25
N ALA A 70 -4.42 -4.00 -5.53
CA ALA A 70 -3.17 -4.51 -6.11
C ALA A 70 -2.41 -3.48 -6.96
N ALA A 71 -2.56 -2.17 -6.71
CA ALA A 71 -1.98 -1.11 -7.53
C ALA A 71 -0.46 -1.26 -7.71
N PHE A 72 0.27 -1.66 -6.67
CA PHE A 72 1.72 -1.93 -6.68
C PHE A 72 2.06 -3.40 -6.35
N TYR A 73 1.12 -4.31 -6.56
CA TYR A 73 1.31 -5.74 -6.26
C TYR A 73 2.51 -6.32 -7.03
N HIS A 74 3.44 -6.97 -6.32
CA HIS A 74 4.69 -7.46 -6.90
C HIS A 74 5.55 -6.37 -7.60
N CYS A 75 5.64 -5.19 -7.02
CA CYS A 75 6.71 -4.25 -7.34
C CYS A 75 7.88 -4.57 -6.41
N ASP A 76 8.63 -5.63 -6.72
CA ASP A 76 9.62 -6.22 -5.83
C ASP A 76 10.77 -5.24 -5.50
N ASP A 77 11.02 -4.27 -6.39
CA ASP A 77 12.06 -3.23 -6.22
C ASP A 77 11.57 -1.99 -5.45
N LEU A 78 10.26 -1.89 -5.12
CA LEU A 78 9.70 -0.76 -4.39
C LEU A 78 9.98 -0.88 -2.89
N ASN A 79 11.07 -0.25 -2.43
CA ASN A 79 11.61 -0.43 -1.07
C ASN A 79 11.12 0.61 -0.05
N SER A 80 10.40 1.64 -0.48
CA SER A 80 9.89 2.68 0.41
C SER A 80 8.62 3.30 -0.13
N VAL A 81 7.63 3.48 0.74
CA VAL A 81 6.35 4.14 0.40
C VAL A 81 6.01 5.16 1.48
N ILE A 82 5.79 6.40 1.07
CA ILE A 82 5.27 7.47 1.92
C ILE A 82 3.93 7.89 1.34
N LEU A 83 2.86 7.58 2.05
CA LEU A 83 1.50 7.94 1.67
C LEU A 83 1.16 9.34 2.17
N PRO A 84 0.53 10.22 1.36
CA PRO A 84 0.09 11.52 1.80
C PRO A 84 -1.10 11.44 2.76
N ASP A 85 -1.26 12.45 3.61
CA ASP A 85 -2.34 12.52 4.60
C ASP A 85 -3.74 12.60 3.98
N THR A 86 -3.82 12.87 2.68
CA THR A 86 -5.08 12.88 1.93
C THR A 86 -5.62 11.47 1.62
N VAL A 87 -4.79 10.42 1.73
CA VAL A 87 -5.24 9.05 1.47
C VAL A 87 -6.25 8.63 2.55
N THR A 88 -7.40 8.20 2.10
CA THR A 88 -8.50 7.70 2.94
C THR A 88 -8.81 6.23 2.71
N ARG A 89 -8.25 5.65 1.65
CA ARG A 89 -8.45 4.24 1.30
C ARG A 89 -7.20 3.63 0.67
N VAL A 90 -6.79 2.50 1.21
CA VAL A 90 -5.79 1.61 0.62
C VAL A 90 -6.44 0.24 0.50
N GLU A 91 -6.69 -0.19 -0.74
CA GLU A 91 -7.40 -1.44 -1.01
C GLU A 91 -6.49 -2.66 -0.86
N ALA A 92 -7.13 -3.81 -0.77
CA ALA A 92 -6.47 -5.09 -0.56
C ALA A 92 -5.32 -5.32 -1.55
N LYS A 93 -4.22 -5.87 -1.07
CA LYS A 93 -3.02 -6.21 -1.85
C LYS A 93 -2.32 -5.04 -2.53
N ALA A 94 -2.68 -3.79 -2.23
CA ALA A 94 -2.10 -2.62 -2.89
C ALA A 94 -0.56 -2.64 -2.90
N PHE A 95 0.08 -3.09 -1.81
CA PHE A 95 1.54 -3.15 -1.65
C PHE A 95 2.08 -4.56 -1.36
N THR A 96 1.28 -5.61 -1.49
CA THR A 96 1.72 -6.99 -1.22
C THR A 96 2.83 -7.40 -2.20
N HIS A 97 3.89 -8.02 -1.67
CA HIS A 97 5.11 -8.37 -2.39
C HIS A 97 5.79 -7.14 -3.03
N THR A 98 5.83 -6.04 -2.34
CA THR A 98 6.79 -4.96 -2.60
C THR A 98 8.02 -5.18 -1.71
N GLY A 99 9.19 -4.71 -2.12
CA GLY A 99 10.38 -4.76 -1.25
C GLY A 99 10.13 -4.08 0.11
N TRP A 100 9.32 -3.03 0.14
CA TRP A 100 8.89 -2.35 1.38
C TRP A 100 8.09 -3.26 2.32
N MET A 101 7.14 -4.04 1.78
CA MET A 101 6.34 -4.98 2.57
C MET A 101 7.19 -6.17 3.03
N ASP A 102 8.00 -6.72 2.12
CA ASP A 102 8.85 -7.87 2.41
C ASP A 102 9.92 -7.51 3.48
N ASP A 103 10.51 -6.30 3.42
CA ASP A 103 11.43 -5.82 4.46
C ASP A 103 10.73 -5.66 5.82
N PHE A 104 9.49 -5.16 5.85
CA PHE A 104 8.70 -5.12 7.07
C PHE A 104 8.47 -6.52 7.63
N GLU A 105 8.04 -7.47 6.81
CA GLU A 105 7.73 -8.83 7.25
C GLU A 105 8.97 -9.56 7.78
N GLU A 106 10.12 -9.39 7.12
CA GLU A 106 11.34 -10.14 7.40
C GLU A 106 12.24 -9.48 8.46
N ASN A 107 12.37 -8.17 8.44
CA ASN A 107 13.42 -7.45 9.16
C ASN A 107 12.92 -6.48 10.24
N SER A 108 11.67 -5.99 10.16
CA SER A 108 11.16 -5.07 11.17
C SER A 108 10.99 -5.76 12.52
N MET A 109 11.23 -5.02 13.60
CA MET A 109 10.91 -5.44 14.97
C MET A 109 9.52 -4.96 15.40
N ASP A 110 8.86 -4.11 14.61
CA ASP A 110 7.54 -3.59 14.86
C ASP A 110 6.47 -4.56 14.30
N ASP A 111 5.35 -4.68 15.00
CA ASP A 111 4.21 -5.49 14.55
C ASP A 111 3.33 -4.74 13.53
N TYR A 112 3.46 -3.42 13.43
CA TYR A 112 2.65 -2.55 12.59
C TYR A 112 3.47 -1.90 11.49
N LEU A 113 3.00 -1.98 10.25
CA LEU A 113 3.50 -1.17 9.15
C LEU A 113 2.61 0.06 8.98
N ILE A 114 3.12 1.23 9.35
CA ILE A 114 2.40 2.49 9.29
C ILE A 114 3.14 3.44 8.36
N SER A 115 2.42 4.03 7.40
CA SER A 115 2.90 5.12 6.54
C SER A 115 2.10 6.38 6.83
N GLY A 116 2.76 7.41 7.40
CA GLY A 116 2.05 8.58 7.92
C GLY A 116 1.08 8.21 9.04
N ASP A 117 -0.21 8.39 8.82
CA ASP A 117 -1.29 8.02 9.74
C ASP A 117 -2.13 6.81 9.23
N ILE A 118 -1.58 6.03 8.30
CA ILE A 118 -2.26 4.91 7.65
C ILE A 118 -1.61 3.59 8.09
N LEU A 119 -2.38 2.71 8.71
CA LEU A 119 -1.98 1.35 9.04
C LEU A 119 -2.17 0.46 7.80
N VAL A 120 -1.07 -0.01 7.23
CA VAL A 120 -1.03 -0.76 5.97
C VAL A 120 -0.95 -2.26 6.19
N ALA A 121 -0.23 -2.71 7.22
CA ALA A 121 -0.11 -4.13 7.55
C ALA A 121 0.13 -4.34 9.06
N TYR A 122 -0.17 -5.56 9.50
CA TYR A 122 0.09 -6.08 10.85
C TYR A 122 0.63 -7.50 10.74
N LYS A 123 1.67 -7.84 11.53
CA LYS A 123 2.30 -9.16 11.54
C LYS A 123 2.36 -9.83 12.93
N GLY A 124 1.82 -9.18 13.96
CA GLY A 124 1.73 -9.79 15.29
C GLY A 124 0.71 -10.93 15.36
N ASP A 125 0.71 -11.66 16.46
CA ASP A 125 -0.13 -12.86 16.68
C ASP A 125 -0.99 -12.78 17.96
N LEU A 126 -1.14 -11.58 18.54
CA LEU A 126 -1.85 -11.40 19.79
C LEU A 126 -3.38 -11.52 19.62
N PRO A 127 -4.08 -12.14 20.60
CA PRO A 127 -5.54 -12.23 20.57
C PRO A 127 -6.25 -10.91 20.91
N GLU A 128 -5.53 -9.94 21.42
CA GLU A 128 -6.02 -8.59 21.72
C GLU A 128 -4.97 -7.57 21.26
N VAL A 129 -5.40 -6.60 20.46
CA VAL A 129 -4.54 -5.62 19.80
C VAL A 129 -5.04 -4.21 20.09
N THR A 130 -4.11 -3.30 20.35
CA THR A 130 -4.39 -1.85 20.45
C THR A 130 -3.80 -1.16 19.22
N ILE A 131 -4.64 -0.52 18.44
CA ILE A 131 -4.19 0.30 17.29
C ILE A 131 -3.45 1.52 17.83
N PRO A 132 -2.25 1.83 17.33
CA PRO A 132 -1.49 2.97 17.82
C PRO A 132 -2.21 4.30 17.68
N ASP A 133 -2.03 5.18 18.67
CA ASP A 133 -2.53 6.56 18.63
C ASP A 133 -2.00 7.28 17.38
N GLY A 134 -2.87 8.11 16.79
CA GLY A 134 -2.54 8.85 15.56
C GLY A 134 -2.87 8.11 14.26
N VAL A 135 -3.14 6.80 14.31
CA VAL A 135 -3.65 6.08 13.13
C VAL A 135 -5.04 6.61 12.80
N ARG A 136 -5.22 7.09 11.58
CA ARG A 136 -6.48 7.62 11.05
C ARG A 136 -7.17 6.64 10.09
N VAL A 137 -6.39 5.92 9.30
CA VAL A 137 -6.88 4.96 8.30
C VAL A 137 -6.32 3.57 8.60
N ILE A 138 -7.16 2.56 8.55
CA ILE A 138 -6.77 1.14 8.52
C ILE A 138 -7.07 0.63 7.11
N ALA A 139 -6.06 0.10 6.42
CA ALA A 139 -6.21 -0.41 5.06
C ALA A 139 -7.10 -1.67 5.01
N ASP A 140 -7.52 -2.04 3.80
CA ASP A 140 -8.29 -3.27 3.58
C ASP A 140 -7.49 -4.50 4.02
N GLU A 141 -8.17 -5.45 4.61
CA GLU A 141 -7.68 -6.79 4.96
C GLU A 141 -6.50 -6.85 5.96
N VAL A 142 -6.10 -5.75 6.63
CA VAL A 142 -4.91 -5.69 7.53
C VAL A 142 -4.86 -6.84 8.53
N PHE A 143 -5.98 -7.14 9.18
CA PHE A 143 -6.06 -8.22 10.20
C PHE A 143 -6.82 -9.45 9.71
N ARG A 144 -7.24 -9.50 8.46
CA ARG A 144 -8.12 -10.55 7.94
C ARG A 144 -7.59 -11.98 8.16
N SER A 145 -6.29 -12.18 8.05
CA SER A 145 -5.65 -13.48 8.23
C SER A 145 -5.38 -13.88 9.69
N HIS A 146 -5.59 -12.94 10.64
CA HIS A 146 -5.29 -13.14 12.05
C HIS A 146 -6.47 -13.79 12.79
N THR A 147 -6.70 -15.08 12.56
CA THR A 147 -7.87 -15.83 13.07
C THR A 147 -7.92 -15.95 14.59
N GLU A 148 -6.78 -15.77 15.27
CA GLU A 148 -6.70 -15.79 16.73
C GLU A 148 -7.06 -14.44 17.38
N LEU A 149 -7.13 -13.37 16.59
CA LEU A 149 -7.55 -12.05 17.07
C LEU A 149 -9.00 -12.10 17.57
N LYS A 150 -9.24 -11.61 18.77
CA LYS A 150 -10.55 -11.60 19.44
C LYS A 150 -11.03 -10.18 19.75
N LYS A 151 -10.09 -9.27 19.98
CA LYS A 151 -10.40 -7.91 20.43
C LYS A 151 -9.45 -6.89 19.83
N VAL A 152 -10.00 -5.75 19.46
CA VAL A 152 -9.24 -4.59 18.96
C VAL A 152 -9.69 -3.33 19.69
N HIS A 153 -8.72 -2.59 20.22
CA HIS A 153 -8.91 -1.25 20.77
C HIS A 153 -8.60 -0.22 19.67
N LEU A 154 -9.58 0.61 19.36
CA LEU A 154 -9.47 1.67 18.34
C LEU A 154 -9.36 3.03 19.02
N PRO A 155 -8.27 3.79 18.78
CA PRO A 155 -8.17 5.15 19.27
C PRO A 155 -9.17 6.07 18.55
N ALA A 156 -9.55 7.18 19.19
CA ALA A 156 -10.48 8.15 18.62
C ALA A 156 -9.99 8.79 17.31
N SER A 157 -8.69 8.66 16.98
CA SER A 157 -8.12 9.13 15.69
C SER A 157 -8.58 8.33 14.48
N VAL A 158 -9.00 7.06 14.63
CA VAL A 158 -9.42 6.21 13.51
C VAL A 158 -10.74 6.70 12.96
N THR A 159 -10.73 7.14 11.70
CA THR A 159 -11.92 7.63 10.98
C THR A 159 -12.32 6.75 9.81
N ASN A 160 -11.38 5.97 9.26
CA ASN A 160 -11.60 5.11 8.10
C ASN A 160 -11.08 3.69 8.40
N ILE A 161 -11.95 2.72 8.20
CA ILE A 161 -11.61 1.29 8.32
C ILE A 161 -11.92 0.63 6.98
N GLY A 162 -10.90 -0.01 6.41
CA GLY A 162 -10.97 -0.67 5.12
C GLY A 162 -11.87 -1.91 5.12
N ASP A 163 -12.21 -2.36 3.93
CA ASP A 163 -13.08 -3.53 3.75
C ASP A 163 -12.38 -4.80 4.30
N SER A 164 -13.13 -5.58 5.07
CA SER A 164 -12.60 -6.79 5.71
C SER A 164 -11.30 -6.58 6.49
N ALA A 165 -11.07 -5.36 7.01
CA ALA A 165 -9.85 -5.04 7.79
C ALA A 165 -9.67 -5.99 8.97
N PHE A 166 -10.76 -6.46 9.56
CA PHE A 166 -10.75 -7.38 10.69
C PHE A 166 -11.44 -8.72 10.38
N PRO A 167 -11.09 -9.81 11.10
CA PRO A 167 -11.83 -11.06 11.05
C PRO A 167 -13.28 -10.87 11.52
N GLU A 168 -14.18 -11.74 11.07
CA GLU A 168 -15.56 -11.74 11.54
C GLU A 168 -15.65 -12.08 13.03
N GLY A 169 -16.55 -11.41 13.75
CA GLY A 169 -16.91 -11.75 15.13
C GLY A 169 -15.95 -11.27 16.22
N ILE A 170 -14.99 -10.38 15.89
CA ILE A 170 -14.13 -9.76 16.90
C ILE A 170 -14.89 -8.67 17.69
N GLU A 171 -14.43 -8.41 18.91
CA GLU A 171 -14.89 -7.31 19.75
C GLU A 171 -14.10 -6.03 19.39
N ILE A 172 -14.81 -4.95 19.05
CA ILE A 172 -14.18 -3.64 18.81
C ILE A 172 -14.52 -2.72 19.98
N ILE A 173 -13.48 -2.16 20.60
CA ILE A 173 -13.56 -1.19 21.69
C ILE A 173 -13.09 0.16 21.17
N ASN A 174 -13.94 1.16 21.17
CA ASN A 174 -13.60 2.54 20.84
C ASN A 174 -13.17 3.28 22.11
N GLU A 175 -11.98 3.91 22.05
CA GLU A 175 -11.38 4.69 23.14
C GLU A 175 -11.55 6.20 22.95
#